data_3ecdf0554503d390300250c0a431d84d
#
_entry.id   3ecdf0554503d390300250c0a431d84d
#
_cell.length_a   1.000
_cell.length_b   1.000
_cell.length_c   1.000
_cell.angle_alpha   90.00
_cell.angle_beta   90.00
_cell.angle_gamma   90.00
#
_symmetry.space_group_name_H-M   'P 1'
#
loop_
_entity.id
_entity.type
_entity.pdbx_description
1 polymer ?
#
loop_
_entity_poly.entity_id
_entity_poly.type
_entity_poly.pdbx_seq_one_letter_code
_entity_poly.pdbx_strand_id
1 'polypeptide(L)'
;MQDDSADASGKTIARQEIARQDMRPADAGLRLSRRAALVGAAATWLAPVCARAAPLDDVIASAHRTPANRARDVWRKPQETIAFFGIEPQHKVVEILPGSGAYWLEFLAPYLRERGLYVAAGRDEAAPANYLEDHKRLLAKLAADPARYDRVQVTKFNADRHEIAPAGGMDFVLTFRNLHNWIDRNEIDGALRAFHKALKPGGVLGVADHRGRNDLPQQAQMRSGYVRQDFAVALIESGGFRLAGASEAKANPKDTKDHEDGVWSLPPTFRSGEKNRAAYAAIGESDRFLLKFVKA
;
A
#
# COMPACT_ATOMS: atom_id res chain seq x y z
N MET A 1 -45.76 45.12 15.96
CA MET A 1 -46.78 44.22 16.47
C MET A 1 -46.03 43.03 16.91
N GLN A 2 -45.55 43.10 18.14
CA GLN A 2 -46.18 42.55 19.37
C GLN A 2 -46.23 41.04 19.29
N ASP A 3 -45.78 40.24 20.18
CA ASP A 3 -45.30 40.45 21.56
C ASP A 3 -45.06 39.07 22.14
N ASP A 4 -44.05 38.97 22.96
CA ASP A 4 -44.07 38.40 24.33
C ASP A 4 -44.40 36.90 24.44
N SER A 5 -43.82 36.16 25.32
CA SER A 5 -43.15 36.30 26.62
C SER A 5 -42.90 34.88 27.15
N ALA A 6 -41.73 34.57 27.63
CA ALA A 6 -41.37 34.38 29.04
C ALA A 6 -42.17 33.36 29.84
N ASP A 7 -41.52 32.45 30.52
CA ASP A 7 -41.30 32.37 32.01
C ASP A 7 -40.78 30.97 32.37
N ALA A 8 -39.69 30.77 32.94
CA ALA A 8 -39.15 30.86 34.27
C ALA A 8 -39.80 29.94 35.33
N SER A 9 -38.97 29.44 36.14
CA SER A 9 -39.21 28.87 37.47
C SER A 9 -38.99 27.35 37.57
N GLY A 10 -38.12 26.79 38.36
CA GLY A 10 -37.40 27.23 39.52
C GLY A 10 -37.60 26.22 40.67
N LYS A 11 -36.49 25.87 41.28
CA LYS A 11 -36.38 25.32 42.67
C LYS A 11 -36.87 23.88 42.87
N THR A 12 -36.22 22.98 43.65
CA THR A 12 -35.74 23.17 45.00
C THR A 12 -34.90 21.99 45.43
N ILE A 13 -33.87 22.31 46.17
CA ILE A 13 -32.97 21.48 46.98
C ILE A 13 -33.73 20.78 48.12
N ALA A 14 -33.38 19.53 48.43
CA ALA A 14 -33.52 19.03 49.79
C ALA A 14 -32.44 18.00 50.12
N ARG A 15 -31.59 18.41 51.06
CA ARG A 15 -30.71 17.57 51.90
C ARG A 15 -31.54 16.72 52.84
N GLN A 16 -31.09 15.51 53.14
CA GLN A 16 -31.21 14.94 54.48
C GLN A 16 -30.02 14.05 54.79
N GLU A 17 -29.36 14.45 55.84
CA GLU A 17 -28.35 13.83 56.67
C GLU A 17 -29.00 13.02 57.78
N ILE A 18 -28.18 12.19 58.51
CA ILE A 18 -28.38 11.52 59.79
C ILE A 18 -28.91 10.08 59.69
N ALA A 19 -28.26 9.02 60.19
CA ALA A 19 -27.65 8.87 61.54
C ALA A 19 -26.67 7.68 61.54
N ARG A 20 -25.63 7.84 62.33
CA ARG A 20 -24.75 6.81 62.90
C ARG A 20 -25.47 6.02 63.99
N GLN A 21 -25.25 4.71 64.07
CA GLN A 21 -25.28 3.99 65.35
C GLN A 21 -24.23 2.90 65.38
N ASP A 22 -23.37 3.03 66.36
CA ASP A 22 -22.41 2.06 66.88
C ASP A 22 -23.06 0.80 67.45
N MET A 23 -22.45 -0.36 67.17
CA MET A 23 -22.41 -1.46 68.16
C MET A 23 -21.23 -2.40 67.89
N ARG A 24 -20.35 -2.54 68.85
CA ARG A 24 -19.38 -3.62 69.11
C ARG A 24 -19.83 -4.45 70.28
N PRO A 25 -19.13 -5.56 70.61
CA PRO A 25 -18.80 -6.79 69.87
C PRO A 25 -19.34 -8.05 70.60
N ALA A 26 -19.30 -9.20 70.03
CA ALA A 26 -19.38 -10.47 70.75
C ALA A 26 -18.34 -11.46 70.18
N ASP A 27 -17.39 -11.81 71.04
CA ASP A 27 -16.46 -12.91 70.91
C ASP A 27 -17.18 -14.25 70.82
N ALA A 28 -16.81 -15.03 69.80
CA ALA A 28 -17.00 -16.47 69.78
C ALA A 28 -15.82 -17.13 69.10
N GLY A 29 -14.92 -17.64 69.89
CA GLY A 29 -13.78 -18.42 69.41
C GLY A 29 -14.19 -19.74 68.74
N LEU A 30 -13.70 -19.94 67.52
CA LEU A 30 -13.66 -21.25 66.91
C LEU A 30 -12.22 -21.57 66.53
N ARG A 31 -11.65 -22.56 67.21
CA ARG A 31 -10.38 -23.18 66.87
C ARG A 31 -10.60 -24.05 65.65
N LEU A 32 -10.00 -23.68 64.48
CA LEU A 32 -9.95 -24.53 63.33
C LEU A 32 -8.50 -24.99 63.09
N SER A 33 -8.41 -26.29 62.94
CA SER A 33 -7.20 -27.08 62.83
C SER A 33 -6.40 -26.74 61.60
N ARG A 34 -5.07 -26.76 61.75
CA ARG A 34 -4.07 -26.69 60.69
C ARG A 34 -4.13 -27.95 59.81
N ARG A 35 -4.75 -27.87 58.68
CA ARG A 35 -4.51 -28.65 57.46
C ARG A 35 -5.25 -27.99 56.29
N ALA A 36 -4.76 -26.84 55.82
CA ALA A 36 -5.14 -26.33 54.51
C ALA A 36 -4.06 -26.72 53.50
N ALA A 37 -4.41 -27.67 52.63
CA ALA A 37 -3.60 -28.04 51.48
C ALA A 37 -3.51 -26.85 50.51
N LEU A 38 -2.30 -26.38 50.28
CA LEU A 38 -2.00 -25.41 49.22
C LEU A 38 -2.17 -26.10 47.87
N VAL A 39 -3.33 -25.95 47.26
CA VAL A 39 -3.50 -26.21 45.80
C VAL A 39 -2.99 -24.93 45.10
N GLY A 40 -1.73 -24.95 44.73
CA GLY A 40 -1.14 -23.92 43.88
C GLY A 40 -1.74 -24.01 42.49
N ALA A 41 -2.71 -23.15 42.17
CA ALA A 41 -3.11 -22.92 40.79
C ALA A 41 -1.96 -22.18 40.07
N ALA A 42 -1.12 -22.93 39.38
CA ALA A 42 -0.18 -22.34 38.41
C ALA A 42 -0.99 -21.70 37.28
N ALA A 43 -1.26 -20.39 37.41
CA ALA A 43 -1.75 -19.59 36.29
C ALA A 43 -0.61 -19.50 35.25
N THR A 44 -0.65 -20.39 34.27
CA THR A 44 0.18 -20.24 33.09
C THR A 44 -0.24 -18.99 32.34
N TRP A 45 0.51 -17.93 32.53
CA TRP A 45 0.42 -16.75 31.70
C TRP A 45 0.86 -17.14 30.29
N LEU A 46 -0.08 -17.45 29.41
CA LEU A 46 0.16 -17.49 27.97
C LEU A 46 0.44 -16.03 27.55
N ALA A 47 1.70 -15.64 27.57
CA ALA A 47 2.12 -14.41 26.93
C ALA A 47 1.64 -14.48 25.46
N PRO A 48 0.99 -13.44 24.93
CA PRO A 48 0.64 -13.44 23.53
C PRO A 48 1.93 -13.60 22.73
N VAL A 49 2.03 -14.71 21.99
CA VAL A 49 3.10 -14.88 21.00
C VAL A 49 2.85 -13.79 19.97
N CYS A 50 3.58 -12.66 20.08
CA CYS A 50 3.60 -11.67 19.01
C CYS A 50 4.07 -12.39 17.77
N ALA A 51 3.15 -12.64 16.83
CA ALA A 51 3.48 -13.23 15.55
C ALA A 51 4.57 -12.35 14.90
N ARG A 52 5.75 -12.92 14.75
CA ARG A 52 6.87 -12.24 14.10
C ARG A 52 6.58 -12.22 12.62
N ALA A 53 6.54 -11.03 12.00
CA ALA A 53 6.45 -10.92 10.55
C ALA A 53 7.58 -11.74 9.89
N ALA A 54 7.26 -12.47 8.84
CA ALA A 54 8.25 -13.22 8.08
C ALA A 54 9.30 -12.26 7.49
N PRO A 55 10.58 -12.62 7.45
CA PRO A 55 11.60 -11.84 6.75
C PRO A 55 11.20 -11.58 5.30
N LEU A 56 11.56 -10.41 4.76
CA LEU A 56 11.22 -10.02 3.40
C LEU A 56 11.73 -11.05 2.37
N ASP A 57 12.94 -11.54 2.55
CA ASP A 57 13.55 -12.52 1.64
C ASP A 57 12.78 -13.83 1.59
N ASP A 58 12.29 -14.31 2.73
CA ASP A 58 11.48 -15.54 2.81
C ASP A 58 10.16 -15.37 2.07
N VAL A 59 9.53 -14.20 2.20
CA VAL A 59 8.26 -13.92 1.51
C VAL A 59 8.47 -13.78 0.00
N ILE A 60 9.56 -13.16 -0.43
CA ILE A 60 9.92 -13.05 -1.85
C ILE A 60 10.27 -14.43 -2.44
N ALA A 61 11.00 -15.27 -1.71
CA ALA A 61 11.36 -16.62 -2.15
C ALA A 61 10.20 -17.63 -2.11
N SER A 62 9.10 -17.28 -1.45
CA SER A 62 8.01 -18.21 -1.17
C SER A 62 7.37 -18.81 -2.42
N ALA A 63 7.09 -20.12 -2.34
CA ALA A 63 6.51 -20.93 -3.42
C ALA A 63 5.07 -20.52 -3.79
N HIS A 64 4.35 -19.76 -2.94
CA HIS A 64 3.01 -19.28 -3.27
C HIS A 64 3.01 -18.23 -4.40
N ARG A 65 4.15 -17.57 -4.63
CA ARG A 65 4.28 -16.61 -5.74
C ARG A 65 4.24 -17.34 -7.08
N THR A 66 3.51 -16.77 -8.03
CA THR A 66 3.39 -17.40 -9.34
C THR A 66 4.78 -17.51 -10.03
N PRO A 67 5.07 -18.61 -10.73
CA PRO A 67 6.33 -18.78 -11.46
C PRO A 67 6.61 -17.61 -12.43
N ALA A 68 5.57 -17.11 -13.10
CA ALA A 68 5.66 -15.98 -14.01
C ALA A 68 6.14 -14.69 -13.31
N ASN A 69 5.69 -14.43 -12.08
CA ASN A 69 6.14 -13.28 -11.29
C ASN A 69 7.56 -13.49 -10.77
N ARG A 70 7.89 -14.68 -10.26
CA ARG A 70 9.25 -14.99 -9.78
C ARG A 70 10.29 -14.86 -10.90
N ALA A 71 9.99 -15.29 -12.12
CA ALA A 71 10.87 -15.15 -13.27
C ALA A 71 11.21 -13.68 -13.60
N ARG A 72 10.42 -12.73 -13.11
CA ARG A 72 10.62 -11.29 -13.32
C ARG A 72 11.45 -10.62 -12.23
N ASP A 73 11.81 -11.32 -11.15
CA ASP A 73 12.55 -10.74 -10.03
C ASP A 73 13.91 -10.21 -10.47
N VAL A 74 14.55 -10.85 -11.44
CA VAL A 74 15.81 -10.41 -12.05
C VAL A 74 15.73 -8.99 -12.63
N TRP A 75 14.55 -8.56 -13.10
CA TRP A 75 14.31 -7.23 -13.67
C TRP A 75 13.65 -6.28 -12.68
N ARG A 76 12.86 -6.81 -11.75
CA ARG A 76 12.07 -6.01 -10.82
C ARG A 76 12.76 -5.71 -9.52
N LYS A 77 13.80 -6.49 -9.19
CA LYS A 77 14.66 -6.26 -8.02
C LYS A 77 13.83 -6.00 -6.76
N PRO A 78 13.02 -6.98 -6.31
CA PRO A 78 12.07 -6.74 -5.23
C PRO A 78 12.74 -6.38 -3.91
N GLN A 79 13.83 -7.08 -3.50
CA GLN A 79 14.56 -6.79 -2.28
C GLN A 79 15.12 -5.36 -2.30
N GLU A 80 15.86 -5.03 -3.35
CA GLU A 80 16.50 -3.71 -3.51
C GLU A 80 15.45 -2.59 -3.59
N THR A 81 14.29 -2.87 -4.21
CA THR A 81 13.21 -1.89 -4.31
C THR A 81 12.58 -1.59 -2.97
N ILE A 82 12.26 -2.62 -2.18
CA ILE A 82 11.63 -2.45 -0.87
C ILE A 82 12.59 -1.83 0.13
N ALA A 83 13.87 -2.25 0.10
CA ALA A 83 14.93 -1.65 0.91
C ALA A 83 15.14 -0.16 0.58
N PHE A 84 15.19 0.19 -0.72
CA PHE A 84 15.32 1.58 -1.16
C PHE A 84 14.17 2.47 -0.68
N PHE A 85 12.94 2.00 -0.73
CA PHE A 85 11.80 2.74 -0.18
C PHE A 85 11.83 2.79 1.34
N GLY A 86 12.38 1.79 2.01
CA GLY A 86 12.40 1.66 3.47
C GLY A 86 11.10 1.09 4.03
N ILE A 87 10.47 0.17 3.31
CA ILE A 87 9.21 -0.45 3.73
C ILE A 87 9.50 -1.56 4.75
N GLU A 88 8.84 -1.49 5.90
CA GLU A 88 8.95 -2.44 7.00
C GLU A 88 7.57 -3.05 7.34
N PRO A 89 7.52 -4.20 8.04
CA PRO A 89 6.26 -4.95 8.26
C PRO A 89 5.12 -4.21 8.95
N GLN A 90 5.41 -3.13 9.68
CA GLN A 90 4.40 -2.33 10.38
C GLN A 90 3.81 -1.19 9.54
N HIS A 91 4.33 -0.95 8.35
CA HIS A 91 3.88 0.17 7.53
C HIS A 91 2.54 -0.09 6.84
N LYS A 92 1.81 0.98 6.59
CA LYS A 92 0.59 0.99 5.79
C LYS A 92 0.93 1.44 4.38
N VAL A 93 0.74 0.55 3.42
CA VAL A 93 1.14 0.72 2.03
C VAL A 93 -0.07 0.63 1.12
N VAL A 94 -0.25 1.60 0.23
CA VAL A 94 -1.20 1.47 -0.87
C VAL A 94 -0.45 1.33 -2.20
N GLU A 95 -0.74 0.27 -2.95
CA GLU A 95 -0.28 0.08 -4.33
C GLU A 95 -1.36 0.53 -5.30
N ILE A 96 -0.99 1.40 -6.22
CA ILE A 96 -1.88 1.94 -7.25
C ILE A 96 -1.86 1.04 -8.48
N LEU A 97 -3.03 0.53 -8.85
CA LEU A 97 -3.24 -0.33 -10.01
C LEU A 97 -2.28 -1.52 -10.04
N PRO A 98 -2.36 -2.45 -9.09
CA PRO A 98 -1.49 -3.64 -9.05
C PRO A 98 -1.59 -4.52 -10.31
N GLY A 99 -2.65 -4.35 -11.11
CA GLY A 99 -2.91 -5.09 -12.33
C GLY A 99 -3.23 -6.57 -12.10
N SER A 100 -3.55 -7.30 -13.17
CA SER A 100 -3.94 -8.72 -13.10
C SER A 100 -2.80 -9.64 -12.64
N GLY A 101 -1.55 -9.26 -12.91
CA GLY A 101 -0.37 -10.02 -12.47
C GLY A 101 -0.10 -9.89 -10.97
N ALA A 102 -0.56 -8.81 -10.34
CA ALA A 102 -0.42 -8.53 -8.91
C ALA A 102 0.98 -8.84 -8.34
N TYR A 103 2.01 -8.43 -9.07
CA TYR A 103 3.40 -8.80 -8.77
C TYR A 103 3.85 -8.42 -7.35
N TRP A 104 3.63 -7.16 -6.96
CA TRP A 104 4.04 -6.63 -5.67
C TRP A 104 3.12 -7.12 -4.55
N LEU A 105 1.82 -7.27 -4.83
CA LEU A 105 0.84 -7.81 -3.90
C LEU A 105 1.24 -9.19 -3.40
N GLU A 106 1.77 -10.07 -4.27
CA GLU A 106 2.10 -11.46 -3.90
C GLU A 106 3.04 -11.57 -2.70
N PHE A 107 3.90 -10.59 -2.47
CA PHE A 107 4.80 -10.62 -1.32
C PHE A 107 4.60 -9.46 -0.35
N LEU A 108 4.17 -8.27 -0.81
CA LEU A 108 3.90 -7.15 0.12
C LEU A 108 2.69 -7.42 1.01
N ALA A 109 1.63 -8.02 0.48
CA ALA A 109 0.45 -8.31 1.29
C ALA A 109 0.77 -9.26 2.46
N PRO A 110 1.40 -10.44 2.26
CA PRO A 110 1.80 -11.29 3.39
C PRO A 110 2.92 -10.68 4.25
N TYR A 111 3.83 -9.88 3.70
CA TYR A 111 4.87 -9.20 4.47
C TYR A 111 4.31 -8.19 5.49
N LEU A 112 3.27 -7.48 5.10
CA LEU A 112 2.61 -6.47 5.94
C LEU A 112 1.48 -7.03 6.81
N ARG A 113 1.03 -8.26 6.55
CA ARG A 113 -0.20 -8.84 7.07
C ARG A 113 -0.35 -8.75 8.59
N GLU A 114 0.72 -9.06 9.33
CA GLU A 114 0.64 -9.21 10.79
C GLU A 114 0.68 -7.88 11.55
N ARG A 115 1.38 -6.88 11.03
CA ARG A 115 1.68 -5.66 11.76
C ARG A 115 1.33 -4.38 11.02
N GLY A 116 1.20 -4.44 9.71
CA GLY A 116 0.95 -3.32 8.82
C GLY A 116 -0.41 -3.44 8.10
N LEU A 117 -0.48 -2.80 6.94
CA LEU A 117 -1.64 -2.85 6.07
C LEU A 117 -1.20 -2.77 4.60
N TYR A 118 -1.75 -3.64 3.77
CA TYR A 118 -1.65 -3.52 2.33
C TYR A 118 -3.01 -3.16 1.73
N VAL A 119 -3.02 -2.09 0.93
CA VAL A 119 -4.20 -1.62 0.20
C VAL A 119 -3.94 -1.73 -1.30
N ALA A 120 -4.83 -2.40 -2.01
CA ALA A 120 -4.82 -2.50 -3.47
C ALA A 120 -5.81 -1.46 -4.05
N ALA A 121 -5.32 -0.30 -4.45
CA ALA A 121 -6.14 0.71 -5.11
C ALA A 121 -6.30 0.35 -6.60
N GLY A 122 -7.33 -0.43 -6.89
CA GLY A 122 -7.61 -0.98 -8.21
C GLY A 122 -8.71 -0.23 -8.96
N ARG A 123 -9.04 -0.74 -10.15
CA ARG A 123 -10.25 -0.36 -10.86
C ARG A 123 -11.46 -0.96 -10.16
N ASP A 124 -12.62 -0.41 -10.35
CA ASP A 124 -13.89 -0.97 -9.90
C ASP A 124 -14.81 -1.32 -11.09
N GLU A 125 -16.02 -1.71 -10.80
CA GLU A 125 -17.03 -2.08 -11.77
C GLU A 125 -17.46 -0.93 -12.71
N ALA A 126 -17.15 0.31 -12.38
CA ALA A 126 -17.38 1.48 -13.25
C ALA A 126 -16.23 1.71 -14.26
N ALA A 127 -15.16 0.89 -14.19
CA ALA A 127 -14.06 0.99 -15.14
C ALA A 127 -14.48 0.55 -16.55
N PRO A 128 -13.81 1.08 -17.61
CA PRO A 128 -13.98 0.58 -18.96
C PRO A 128 -13.78 -0.94 -19.04
N ALA A 129 -14.53 -1.61 -19.91
CA ALA A 129 -14.58 -3.08 -20.00
C ALA A 129 -13.20 -3.76 -20.11
N ASN A 130 -12.25 -3.12 -20.80
CA ASN A 130 -10.88 -3.64 -20.94
C ASN A 130 -10.08 -3.66 -19.64
N TYR A 131 -10.49 -2.92 -18.60
CA TYR A 131 -9.86 -2.93 -17.27
C TYR A 131 -10.66 -3.74 -16.25
N LEU A 132 -11.92 -4.05 -16.55
CA LEU A 132 -12.79 -4.78 -15.63
C LEU A 132 -12.29 -6.21 -15.39
N GLU A 133 -11.73 -6.85 -16.40
CA GLU A 133 -11.13 -8.19 -16.26
C GLU A 133 -9.92 -8.21 -15.35
N ASP A 134 -9.10 -7.17 -15.34
CA ASP A 134 -7.99 -7.04 -14.40
C ASP A 134 -8.48 -6.92 -12.94
N HIS A 135 -9.56 -6.17 -12.74
CA HIS A 135 -10.20 -6.07 -11.42
C HIS A 135 -10.76 -7.43 -10.96
N LYS A 136 -11.50 -8.13 -11.81
CA LYS A 136 -12.02 -9.47 -11.50
C LYS A 136 -10.91 -10.47 -11.16
N ARG A 137 -9.82 -10.48 -11.91
CA ARG A 137 -8.66 -11.36 -11.64
C ARG A 137 -7.99 -11.02 -10.31
N LEU A 138 -7.88 -9.75 -9.98
CA LEU A 138 -7.37 -9.32 -8.67
C LEU A 138 -8.25 -9.89 -7.55
N LEU A 139 -9.57 -9.69 -7.61
CA LEU A 139 -10.50 -10.21 -6.61
C LEU A 139 -10.47 -11.73 -6.51
N ALA A 140 -10.43 -12.43 -7.65
CA ALA A 140 -10.31 -13.90 -7.68
C ALA A 140 -9.01 -14.39 -7.03
N LYS A 141 -7.89 -13.69 -7.26
CA LYS A 141 -6.61 -14.00 -6.63
C LYS A 141 -6.68 -13.86 -5.11
N LEU A 142 -7.27 -12.79 -4.61
CA LEU A 142 -7.43 -12.57 -3.16
C LEU A 142 -8.32 -13.66 -2.54
N ALA A 143 -9.42 -14.00 -3.19
CA ALA A 143 -10.36 -15.03 -2.72
C ALA A 143 -9.77 -16.45 -2.76
N ALA A 144 -8.82 -16.73 -3.66
CA ALA A 144 -8.19 -18.04 -3.80
C ALA A 144 -7.24 -18.41 -2.64
N ASP A 145 -6.73 -17.43 -1.90
CA ASP A 145 -5.81 -17.67 -0.78
C ASP A 145 -6.09 -16.70 0.39
N PRO A 146 -7.21 -16.87 1.09
CA PRO A 146 -7.59 -15.99 2.19
C PRO A 146 -6.58 -16.05 3.35
N ALA A 147 -5.87 -17.16 3.53
CA ALA A 147 -4.85 -17.26 4.58
C ALA A 147 -3.73 -16.20 4.43
N ARG A 148 -3.48 -15.74 3.20
CA ARG A 148 -2.47 -14.70 2.90
C ARG A 148 -3.06 -13.33 2.66
N TYR A 149 -4.29 -13.25 2.13
CA TYR A 149 -4.84 -12.03 1.57
C TYR A 149 -6.10 -11.52 2.29
N ASP A 150 -6.56 -12.17 3.37
CA ASP A 150 -7.75 -11.80 4.13
C ASP A 150 -7.74 -10.37 4.70
N ARG A 151 -6.53 -9.79 4.90
CA ARG A 151 -6.35 -8.42 5.39
C ARG A 151 -6.08 -7.38 4.29
N VAL A 152 -6.06 -7.80 3.03
CA VAL A 152 -5.92 -6.86 1.90
C VAL A 152 -7.19 -6.04 1.78
N GLN A 153 -7.04 -4.72 1.80
CA GLN A 153 -8.15 -3.81 1.49
C GLN A 153 -8.12 -3.47 0.00
N VAL A 154 -9.27 -3.53 -0.64
CA VAL A 154 -9.42 -3.12 -2.04
C VAL A 154 -10.13 -1.78 -2.07
N THR A 155 -9.51 -0.80 -2.73
CA THR A 155 -10.01 0.56 -2.88
C THR A 155 -10.02 0.97 -4.35
N LYS A 156 -10.43 2.21 -4.66
CA LYS A 156 -10.75 2.62 -6.03
C LYS A 156 -9.78 3.65 -6.57
N PHE A 157 -9.30 3.40 -7.78
CA PHE A 157 -8.51 4.33 -8.56
C PHE A 157 -8.97 4.31 -10.03
N ASN A 158 -9.95 5.12 -10.37
CA ASN A 158 -10.41 5.35 -11.75
C ASN A 158 -9.98 6.74 -12.21
N ALA A 159 -10.15 7.05 -13.50
CA ALA A 159 -9.72 8.31 -14.09
C ALA A 159 -10.29 9.57 -13.39
N ASP A 160 -11.54 9.49 -12.95
CA ASP A 160 -12.31 10.58 -12.33
C ASP A 160 -12.54 10.41 -10.82
N ARG A 161 -12.20 9.24 -10.25
CA ARG A 161 -12.49 8.85 -8.88
C ARG A 161 -11.30 8.18 -8.21
N HIS A 162 -10.73 8.87 -7.23
CA HIS A 162 -9.52 8.43 -6.53
C HIS A 162 -9.80 8.28 -5.02
N GLU A 163 -10.43 7.17 -4.65
CA GLU A 163 -10.69 6.81 -3.24
C GLU A 163 -9.67 5.75 -2.77
N ILE A 164 -8.38 6.11 -2.79
CA ILE A 164 -7.29 5.14 -2.59
C ILE A 164 -7.04 4.78 -1.13
N ALA A 165 -7.28 5.72 -0.20
CA ALA A 165 -7.15 5.52 1.24
C ALA A 165 -7.74 6.72 2.00
N PRO A 166 -7.99 6.60 3.31
CA PRO A 166 -8.30 7.75 4.17
C PRO A 166 -7.19 8.81 4.13
N ALA A 167 -7.57 10.09 4.24
CA ALA A 167 -6.62 11.20 4.24
C ALA A 167 -5.59 11.04 5.38
N GLY A 168 -4.31 11.15 5.05
CA GLY A 168 -3.21 11.02 6.02
C GLY A 168 -3.06 9.61 6.61
N GLY A 169 -3.72 8.61 6.04
CA GLY A 169 -3.76 7.25 6.59
C GLY A 169 -2.59 6.35 6.21
N MET A 170 -1.80 6.71 5.18
CA MET A 170 -0.80 5.82 4.61
C MET A 170 0.63 6.31 4.85
N ASP A 171 1.53 5.36 5.12
CA ASP A 171 2.97 5.60 5.17
C ASP A 171 3.57 5.68 3.77
N PHE A 172 3.08 4.82 2.86
CA PHE A 172 3.56 4.71 1.49
C PHE A 172 2.42 4.68 0.49
N VAL A 173 2.62 5.38 -0.64
CA VAL A 173 1.91 5.19 -1.90
C VAL A 173 2.92 4.66 -2.92
N LEU A 174 2.62 3.54 -3.56
CA LEU A 174 3.48 2.92 -4.55
C LEU A 174 2.80 2.89 -5.91
N THR A 175 3.53 3.27 -6.95
CA THR A 175 3.06 3.12 -8.33
C THR A 175 4.16 2.60 -9.23
N PHE A 176 3.81 1.60 -10.05
CA PHE A 176 4.74 0.90 -10.90
C PHE A 176 4.22 0.84 -12.33
N ARG A 177 4.87 1.57 -13.25
CA ARG A 177 4.57 1.59 -14.70
C ARG A 177 3.15 2.11 -15.01
N ASN A 178 2.74 3.15 -14.32
CA ASN A 178 1.46 3.83 -14.56
C ASN A 178 1.63 5.30 -14.95
N LEU A 179 2.75 5.92 -14.54
CA LEU A 179 2.99 7.35 -14.71
C LEU A 179 2.85 7.78 -16.18
N HIS A 180 3.46 7.03 -17.10
CA HIS A 180 3.40 7.29 -18.55
C HIS A 180 1.95 7.32 -19.07
N ASN A 181 1.05 6.45 -18.55
CA ASN A 181 -0.34 6.44 -18.95
C ASN A 181 -1.11 7.68 -18.48
N TRP A 182 -0.84 8.14 -17.25
CA TRP A 182 -1.52 9.32 -16.71
C TRP A 182 -1.01 10.61 -17.36
N ILE A 183 0.26 10.67 -17.75
CA ILE A 183 0.82 11.77 -18.52
C ILE A 183 0.15 11.83 -19.91
N ASP A 184 0.11 10.71 -20.63
CA ASP A 184 -0.49 10.62 -21.96
C ASP A 184 -1.97 11.01 -21.98
N ARG A 185 -2.71 10.69 -20.91
CA ARG A 185 -4.14 10.98 -20.77
C ARG A 185 -4.47 12.30 -20.06
N ASN A 186 -3.45 13.06 -19.66
CA ASN A 186 -3.63 14.27 -18.85
C ASN A 186 -4.38 14.03 -17.52
N GLU A 187 -4.16 12.86 -16.90
CA GLU A 187 -4.79 12.42 -15.63
C GLU A 187 -3.85 12.58 -14.42
N ILE A 188 -2.61 12.99 -14.64
CA ILE A 188 -1.54 12.96 -13.63
C ILE A 188 -1.81 13.86 -12.43
N ASP A 189 -2.39 15.04 -12.62
CA ASP A 189 -2.67 15.99 -11.54
C ASP A 189 -3.69 15.41 -10.54
N GLY A 190 -4.71 14.72 -11.04
CA GLY A 190 -5.69 14.01 -10.22
C GLY A 190 -5.03 12.91 -9.39
N ALA A 191 -4.15 12.13 -10.00
CA ALA A 191 -3.40 11.08 -9.35
C ALA A 191 -2.50 11.64 -8.23
N LEU A 192 -1.70 12.68 -8.52
CA LEU A 192 -0.80 13.30 -7.54
C LEU A 192 -1.56 13.89 -6.35
N ARG A 193 -2.70 14.57 -6.58
CA ARG A 193 -3.57 15.06 -5.49
C ARG A 193 -4.08 13.92 -4.61
N ALA A 194 -4.48 12.79 -5.20
CA ALA A 194 -4.94 11.63 -4.44
C ALA A 194 -3.82 11.00 -3.61
N PHE A 195 -2.62 10.88 -4.16
CA PHE A 195 -1.44 10.36 -3.45
C PHE A 195 -1.06 11.27 -2.29
N HIS A 196 -1.01 12.58 -2.54
CA HIS A 196 -0.72 13.57 -1.51
C HIS A 196 -1.76 13.53 -0.39
N LYS A 197 -3.06 13.43 -0.72
CA LYS A 197 -4.14 13.34 0.27
C LYS A 197 -4.02 12.07 1.13
N ALA A 198 -3.71 10.91 0.54
CA ALA A 198 -3.63 9.63 1.24
C ALA A 198 -2.43 9.52 2.18
N LEU A 199 -1.30 10.13 1.81
CA LEU A 199 -0.07 10.08 2.61
C LEU A 199 -0.16 10.95 3.87
N LYS A 200 0.37 10.43 4.98
CA LYS A 200 0.65 11.21 6.19
C LYS A 200 1.73 12.27 5.91
N PRO A 201 1.88 13.30 6.76
CA PRO A 201 3.05 14.19 6.69
C PRO A 201 4.35 13.40 6.72
N GLY A 202 5.27 13.69 5.80
CA GLY A 202 6.51 12.93 5.63
C GLY A 202 6.35 11.52 5.05
N GLY A 203 5.14 11.12 4.66
CA GLY A 203 4.89 9.85 3.97
C GLY A 203 5.57 9.78 2.61
N VAL A 204 5.80 8.59 2.11
CA VAL A 204 6.64 8.32 0.93
C VAL A 204 5.79 7.96 -0.29
N LEU A 205 6.04 8.62 -1.41
CA LEU A 205 5.61 8.20 -2.73
C LEU A 205 6.77 7.46 -3.44
N GLY A 206 6.58 6.18 -3.69
CA GLY A 206 7.51 5.33 -4.44
C GLY A 206 7.05 5.17 -5.89
N VAL A 207 7.92 5.52 -6.83
CA VAL A 207 7.61 5.49 -8.27
C VAL A 207 8.66 4.71 -9.04
N ALA A 208 8.21 3.78 -9.88
CA ALA A 208 9.06 3.19 -10.91
C ALA A 208 8.35 3.23 -12.25
N ASP A 209 9.02 3.78 -13.27
CA ASP A 209 8.48 3.77 -14.63
C ASP A 209 9.59 3.63 -15.66
N HIS A 210 9.22 3.48 -16.93
CA HIS A 210 10.10 3.26 -18.05
C HIS A 210 10.91 4.53 -18.35
N ARG A 211 12.24 4.44 -18.22
CA ARG A 211 13.14 5.57 -18.38
C ARG A 211 13.33 5.93 -19.85
N GLY A 212 12.91 7.13 -20.21
CA GLY A 212 13.08 7.69 -21.54
C GLY A 212 14.49 8.20 -21.82
N ARG A 213 14.72 8.62 -23.05
CA ARG A 213 15.94 9.23 -23.54
C ARG A 213 15.98 10.70 -23.13
N ASN A 214 17.16 11.17 -22.68
CA ASN A 214 17.33 12.56 -22.27
C ASN A 214 17.60 13.50 -23.47
N ASP A 215 18.06 12.95 -24.59
CA ASP A 215 18.32 13.71 -25.81
C ASP A 215 17.08 13.99 -26.67
N LEU A 216 15.91 13.46 -26.28
CA LEU A 216 14.64 13.71 -26.94
C LEU A 216 13.66 14.45 -26.00
N PRO A 217 12.85 15.38 -26.52
CA PRO A 217 11.78 15.99 -25.74
C PRO A 217 10.79 14.94 -25.20
N GLN A 218 10.22 15.14 -24.02
CA GLN A 218 9.21 14.23 -23.47
C GLN A 218 8.04 14.05 -24.45
N GLN A 219 7.59 15.12 -25.09
CA GLN A 219 6.49 15.07 -26.06
C GLN A 219 6.71 14.06 -27.20
N ALA A 220 7.96 13.91 -27.65
CA ALA A 220 8.30 12.93 -28.71
C ALA A 220 8.23 11.48 -28.21
N GLN A 221 8.27 11.24 -26.91
CA GLN A 221 8.32 9.91 -26.31
C GLN A 221 6.96 9.45 -25.72
N MET A 222 5.95 10.32 -25.68
CA MET A 222 4.66 10.07 -25.00
C MET A 222 4.03 8.71 -25.38
N ARG A 223 3.95 8.43 -26.70
CA ARG A 223 3.28 7.21 -27.21
C ARG A 223 4.13 5.95 -27.12
N SER A 224 5.40 6.07 -26.77
CA SER A 224 6.31 4.92 -26.62
C SER A 224 6.28 4.32 -25.21
N GLY A 225 5.59 4.95 -24.26
CA GLY A 225 5.56 4.56 -22.85
C GLY A 225 6.82 4.93 -22.08
N TYR A 226 7.78 5.62 -22.69
CA TYR A 226 8.98 6.10 -22.02
C TYR A 226 8.79 7.50 -21.45
N VAL A 227 9.28 7.70 -20.23
CA VAL A 227 9.23 8.98 -19.51
C VAL A 227 10.65 9.41 -19.14
N ARG A 228 11.03 10.63 -19.49
CA ARG A 228 12.29 11.22 -19.03
C ARG A 228 12.28 11.30 -17.51
N GLN A 229 13.39 10.91 -16.89
CA GLN A 229 13.48 10.91 -15.43
C GLN A 229 13.41 12.32 -14.83
N ASP A 230 14.09 13.29 -15.45
CA ASP A 230 14.07 14.70 -15.03
C ASP A 230 12.67 15.31 -15.16
N PHE A 231 11.95 15.01 -16.25
CA PHE A 231 10.56 15.41 -16.42
C PHE A 231 9.65 14.80 -15.35
N ALA A 232 9.80 13.50 -15.04
CA ALA A 232 9.04 12.83 -13.99
C ALA A 232 9.28 13.46 -12.61
N VAL A 233 10.54 13.82 -12.31
CA VAL A 233 10.90 14.51 -11.06
C VAL A 233 10.20 15.85 -10.97
N ALA A 234 10.36 16.72 -11.96
CA ALA A 234 9.75 18.05 -11.97
C ALA A 234 8.22 17.99 -11.85
N LEU A 235 7.60 17.05 -12.57
CA LEU A 235 6.15 16.83 -12.56
C LEU A 235 5.63 16.41 -11.18
N ILE A 236 6.30 15.45 -10.52
CA ILE A 236 5.90 14.97 -9.21
C ILE A 236 6.14 16.04 -8.14
N GLU A 237 7.23 16.79 -8.23
CA GLU A 237 7.51 17.89 -7.31
C GLU A 237 6.45 19.01 -7.42
N SER A 238 5.95 19.31 -8.62
CA SER A 238 4.84 20.25 -8.79
C SER A 238 3.54 19.81 -8.11
N GLY A 239 3.39 18.52 -7.82
CA GLY A 239 2.27 17.94 -7.09
C GLY A 239 2.40 17.97 -5.55
N GLY A 240 3.39 18.71 -5.00
CA GLY A 240 3.59 18.86 -3.54
C GLY A 240 4.47 17.79 -2.92
N PHE A 241 5.37 17.21 -3.70
CA PHE A 241 6.35 16.23 -3.24
C PHE A 241 7.77 16.80 -3.37
N ARG A 242 8.71 16.20 -2.66
CA ARG A 242 10.14 16.50 -2.77
C ARG A 242 10.92 15.22 -3.02
N LEU A 243 11.79 15.23 -4.03
CA LEU A 243 12.67 14.07 -4.31
C LEU A 243 13.56 13.79 -3.09
N ALA A 244 13.54 12.55 -2.63
CA ALA A 244 14.33 12.06 -1.51
C ALA A 244 15.41 11.04 -1.93
N GLY A 245 15.33 10.53 -3.15
CA GLY A 245 16.34 9.63 -3.70
C GLY A 245 15.97 9.05 -5.05
N ALA A 246 16.99 8.58 -5.75
CA ALA A 246 16.88 7.82 -6.98
C ALA A 246 17.76 6.57 -6.90
N SER A 247 17.37 5.49 -7.59
CA SER A 247 18.14 4.24 -7.59
C SER A 247 18.21 3.66 -9.00
N GLU A 248 19.38 3.13 -9.34
CA GLU A 248 19.65 2.44 -10.61
C GLU A 248 19.40 0.92 -10.52
N ALA A 249 18.82 0.41 -9.45
CA ALA A 249 18.56 -1.02 -9.25
C ALA A 249 17.73 -1.66 -10.38
N LYS A 250 16.96 -0.85 -11.11
CA LYS A 250 16.11 -1.30 -12.24
C LYS A 250 16.63 -0.84 -13.60
N ALA A 251 17.86 -0.32 -13.66
CA ALA A 251 18.45 0.08 -14.92
C ALA A 251 18.71 -1.12 -15.84
N ASN A 252 18.41 -0.95 -17.12
CA ASN A 252 18.74 -1.93 -18.15
C ASN A 252 19.41 -1.24 -19.34
N PRO A 253 20.75 -1.22 -19.39
CA PRO A 253 21.49 -0.54 -20.45
C PRO A 253 21.34 -1.20 -21.85
N LYS A 254 20.75 -2.39 -21.93
CA LYS A 254 20.43 -3.05 -23.20
C LYS A 254 19.21 -2.46 -23.89
N ASP A 255 18.36 -1.73 -23.15
CA ASP A 255 17.17 -1.09 -23.68
C ASP A 255 17.54 0.20 -24.43
N THR A 256 17.54 0.14 -25.76
CA THR A 256 17.88 1.26 -26.63
C THR A 256 16.78 2.32 -26.75
N LYS A 257 15.55 1.99 -26.33
CA LYS A 257 14.39 2.91 -26.21
C LYS A 257 13.86 3.45 -27.55
N ASP A 258 14.20 2.76 -28.65
CA ASP A 258 13.82 3.09 -30.04
C ASP A 258 13.01 1.97 -30.71
N HIS A 259 12.37 1.13 -29.89
CA HIS A 259 11.58 0.00 -30.37
C HIS A 259 10.30 0.44 -31.06
N GLU A 260 9.87 -0.32 -32.08
CA GLU A 260 8.72 0.00 -32.96
C GLU A 260 7.42 0.29 -32.17
N ASP A 261 7.10 -0.54 -31.16
CA ASP A 261 5.96 -0.35 -30.24
C ASP A 261 6.38 0.24 -28.88
N GLY A 262 7.51 0.94 -28.83
CA GLY A 262 8.04 1.45 -27.57
C GLY A 262 8.31 0.34 -26.55
N VAL A 263 8.01 0.61 -25.28
CA VAL A 263 8.22 -0.34 -24.15
C VAL A 263 7.46 -1.66 -24.34
N TRP A 264 6.39 -1.67 -25.12
CA TRP A 264 5.54 -2.85 -25.32
C TRP A 264 6.12 -3.85 -26.33
N SER A 265 7.15 -3.49 -27.09
CA SER A 265 7.95 -4.44 -27.88
C SER A 265 8.69 -5.42 -26.98
N LEU A 266 9.08 -4.99 -25.78
CA LEU A 266 9.85 -5.76 -24.81
C LEU A 266 9.00 -6.72 -23.96
N PRO A 267 9.64 -7.71 -23.29
CA PRO A 267 8.95 -8.56 -22.33
C PRO A 267 8.29 -7.75 -21.18
N PRO A 268 7.19 -8.24 -20.65
CA PRO A 268 6.49 -9.47 -20.99
C PRO A 268 5.45 -9.29 -22.10
N THR A 269 5.34 -8.09 -22.67
CA THR A 269 4.23 -7.73 -23.57
C THR A 269 4.42 -8.33 -24.95
N PHE A 270 5.61 -8.18 -25.56
CA PHE A 270 5.90 -8.65 -26.90
C PHE A 270 4.78 -8.28 -27.89
N ARG A 271 4.39 -6.99 -27.96
CA ARG A 271 3.23 -6.53 -28.73
C ARG A 271 3.31 -6.92 -30.20
N SER A 272 4.50 -6.94 -30.78
CA SER A 272 4.73 -7.33 -32.16
C SER A 272 4.73 -8.86 -32.40
N GLY A 273 4.32 -9.66 -31.39
CA GLY A 273 4.24 -11.13 -31.48
C GLY A 273 5.61 -11.76 -31.69
N GLU A 274 5.76 -12.52 -32.78
CA GLU A 274 7.02 -13.21 -33.13
C GLU A 274 8.04 -12.30 -33.86
N LYS A 275 7.63 -11.13 -34.31
CA LYS A 275 8.54 -10.18 -34.98
C LYS A 275 9.61 -9.72 -33.98
N ASN A 276 10.86 -9.98 -34.28
CA ASN A 276 12.02 -9.65 -33.44
C ASN A 276 11.98 -10.20 -32.00
N ARG A 277 11.14 -11.19 -31.73
CA ARG A 277 10.90 -11.70 -30.37
C ARG A 277 12.18 -12.14 -29.67
N ALA A 278 13.07 -12.86 -30.36
CA ALA A 278 14.32 -13.33 -29.78
C ALA A 278 15.24 -12.15 -29.40
N ALA A 279 15.32 -11.10 -30.24
CA ALA A 279 16.09 -9.90 -29.96
C ALA A 279 15.52 -9.15 -28.73
N TYR A 280 14.20 -8.95 -28.68
CA TYR A 280 13.54 -8.32 -27.55
C TYR A 280 13.68 -9.14 -26.25
N ALA A 281 13.61 -10.47 -26.32
CA ALA A 281 13.86 -11.34 -25.18
C ALA A 281 15.30 -11.22 -24.64
N ALA A 282 16.29 -11.05 -25.53
CA ALA A 282 17.70 -10.86 -25.14
C ALA A 282 17.95 -9.50 -24.47
N ILE A 283 17.15 -8.48 -24.79
CA ILE A 283 17.15 -7.20 -24.06
C ILE A 283 16.58 -7.39 -22.66
N GLY A 284 15.46 -8.09 -22.52
CA GLY A 284 14.73 -8.22 -21.28
C GLY A 284 13.69 -7.13 -21.05
N GLU A 285 13.27 -6.91 -19.79
CA GLU A 285 12.34 -5.81 -19.48
C GLU A 285 13.01 -4.44 -19.68
N SER A 286 12.22 -3.43 -19.99
CA SER A 286 12.70 -2.06 -20.25
C SER A 286 13.57 -1.48 -19.13
N ASP A 287 14.42 -0.54 -19.49
CA ASP A 287 15.11 0.34 -18.54
C ASP A 287 14.10 1.13 -17.70
N ARG A 288 14.35 1.24 -16.38
CA ARG A 288 13.43 1.93 -15.46
C ARG A 288 14.19 2.75 -14.45
N PHE A 289 13.68 3.95 -14.20
CA PHE A 289 14.04 4.66 -13.00
C PHE A 289 13.27 4.12 -11.78
N LEU A 290 13.86 4.29 -10.61
CA LEU A 290 13.23 4.05 -9.32
C LEU A 290 13.43 5.32 -8.47
N LEU A 291 12.33 6.01 -8.13
CA LEU A 291 12.35 7.30 -7.46
C LEU A 291 11.58 7.23 -6.15
N LYS A 292 12.13 7.87 -5.12
CA LYS A 292 11.52 8.02 -3.80
C LYS A 292 11.28 9.50 -3.54
N PHE A 293 10.03 9.86 -3.28
CA PHE A 293 9.64 11.21 -2.88
C PHE A 293 9.05 11.20 -1.48
N VAL A 294 9.16 12.33 -0.79
CA VAL A 294 8.44 12.57 0.46
C VAL A 294 7.39 13.65 0.24
N LYS A 295 6.25 13.48 0.91
CA LYS A 295 5.21 14.50 0.96
C LYS A 295 5.78 15.74 1.63
N ALA A 296 5.79 16.88 0.90
CA ALA A 296 6.26 18.18 1.39
C ALA A 296 5.28 18.83 2.37
#